data_f7a966db6efc8464765a12f09f4bc6f1
#
_entry.id   f7a966db6efc8464765a12f09f4bc6f1
#
_cell.length_a   1.000
_cell.length_b   1.000
_cell.length_c   1.000
_cell.angle_alpha   90.00
_cell.angle_beta   90.00
_cell.angle_gamma   90.00
#
_symmetry.space_group_name_H-M   'P 1'
#
loop_
_entity.id
_entity.type
_entity.pdbx_description
1 polymer ?
#
loop_
_entity_poly.entity_id
_entity_poly.type
_entity_poly.pdbx_seq_one_letter_code
_entity_poly.pdbx_strand_id
1 'polypeptide(L)'
;MTEKRRVSLDRVGDNVSYDMLSQADRDFAVSALSKGATRREVMGWLIAMGVTVSAAGSIVTVASKAVAQTPKRGGKLRVAYSTHGPSDTLDPAKFTASIDYFRGRMFYNSLIRLDDNMQPQPELAESFEANDTATEWTFKIRKDVRFHDGKPLTADDVIYSMNRHIGKDSISTAKTLVASISEWKKIDDHTVQAILNSPNAEIPVVLGTFQFKIIQNGTTDFTNPVGTGPYKIKEFKPGVHAIGVRNDEYWVDGRPYVDQINHFAITDAVARVNALLAGDVDIIGEVDAKAVKQVERTDGVSIFSVEAGQYNDIVLMQDKTPGNNADLTMGLKHLFRRDRLVKRILKGQGSIGRDHPIGSAYADHCSAVEPLPYDLDKAKHFIKKSGISEFELLVAEVGPGLSDTCLILQGEARKAGLNIAVKRVPNDGYWGAIWMKSPAHVSSWNARPTANIMLTLAYASDAPWNETQWKNESFDKLLVDARGELDADKRAEMYCEMQRLVRDGAGTIIPYHMNYIDGIKDTIRGLTRVPLAPLGGWEWAETVWLDT
;
A
#
# COMPACT_ATOMS: atom_id res chain seq x y z
N MET A 1 38.02 -43.81 -11.76
CA MET A 1 38.34 -44.11 -10.34
C MET A 1 37.55 -43.18 -9.47
N THR A 2 36.48 -43.69 -8.93
CA THR A 2 35.46 -42.95 -8.14
C THR A 2 35.77 -43.20 -6.67
N GLU A 3 36.18 -42.19 -5.98
CA GLU A 3 36.46 -42.23 -4.54
C GLU A 3 35.15 -42.10 -3.77
N LYS A 4 34.68 -43.22 -3.20
CA LYS A 4 33.56 -43.26 -2.26
C LYS A 4 34.05 -42.78 -0.88
N ARG A 5 33.71 -41.56 -0.49
CA ARG A 5 33.81 -41.15 0.93
C ARG A 5 32.66 -41.78 1.73
N ARG A 6 32.99 -42.82 2.51
CA ARG A 6 32.15 -43.30 3.60
C ARG A 6 32.29 -42.33 4.78
N VAL A 7 31.22 -41.65 5.11
CA VAL A 7 31.09 -40.92 6.38
C VAL A 7 30.53 -41.90 7.39
N SER A 8 31.28 -42.14 8.48
CA SER A 8 30.85 -43.00 9.58
C SER A 8 29.77 -42.32 10.39
N LEU A 9 28.64 -43.02 10.54
CA LEU A 9 27.48 -42.58 11.33
C LEU A 9 27.68 -43.09 12.77
N ASP A 10 28.25 -42.27 13.65
CA ASP A 10 28.09 -42.43 15.07
C ASP A 10 27.55 -41.13 15.68
N ARG A 11 26.30 -41.22 16.17
CA ARG A 11 25.59 -40.30 17.06
C ARG A 11 25.32 -38.87 16.54
N VAL A 12 24.23 -38.73 15.82
CA VAL A 12 23.54 -37.43 15.71
C VAL A 12 22.07 -37.62 16.08
N GLY A 13 21.63 -36.91 17.09
CA GLY A 13 20.25 -36.88 17.54
C GLY A 13 19.31 -36.25 16.52
N ASP A 14 18.03 -36.46 16.73
CA ASP A 14 16.86 -36.27 15.86
C ASP A 14 16.57 -34.87 15.21
N ASN A 15 17.58 -34.11 14.80
CA ASN A 15 17.36 -32.85 14.06
C ASN A 15 18.38 -32.71 12.92
N VAL A 16 18.13 -33.42 11.80
CA VAL A 16 18.79 -33.10 10.53
C VAL A 16 18.10 -31.85 9.97
N SER A 17 18.80 -30.72 9.97
CA SER A 17 18.30 -29.49 9.37
C SER A 17 18.14 -29.67 7.85
N TYR A 18 17.07 -29.12 7.27
CA TYR A 18 16.81 -29.11 5.83
C TYR A 18 18.00 -28.58 5.00
N ASP A 19 18.77 -27.67 5.57
CA ASP A 19 19.96 -27.07 4.94
C ASP A 19 21.15 -28.02 4.77
N MET A 20 21.11 -29.20 5.40
CA MET A 20 22.11 -30.24 5.28
C MET A 20 21.85 -31.24 4.13
N LEU A 21 20.72 -31.12 3.44
CA LEU A 21 20.33 -31.98 2.33
C LEU A 21 20.87 -31.44 1.00
N SER A 22 21.23 -32.36 0.07
CA SER A 22 21.76 -31.91 -1.23
C SER A 22 20.71 -31.15 -2.03
N GLN A 23 21.12 -30.12 -2.75
CA GLN A 23 20.23 -29.35 -3.64
C GLN A 23 19.60 -30.26 -4.71
N ALA A 24 20.36 -31.25 -5.20
CA ALA A 24 19.90 -32.21 -6.21
C ALA A 24 18.71 -33.07 -5.74
N ASP A 25 18.70 -33.50 -4.47
CA ASP A 25 17.60 -34.29 -3.91
C ASP A 25 16.32 -33.44 -3.77
N ARG A 26 16.49 -32.17 -3.43
CA ARG A 26 15.37 -31.20 -3.34
C ARG A 26 14.76 -30.96 -4.73
N ASP A 27 15.60 -30.64 -5.71
CA ASP A 27 15.17 -30.38 -7.09
C ASP A 27 14.50 -31.62 -7.72
N PHE A 28 15.04 -32.81 -7.44
CA PHE A 28 14.42 -34.08 -7.85
C PHE A 28 13.01 -34.23 -7.26
N ALA A 29 12.85 -34.03 -5.96
CA ALA A 29 11.55 -34.19 -5.29
C ALA A 29 10.51 -33.17 -5.80
N VAL A 30 10.90 -31.91 -5.99
CA VAL A 30 10.03 -30.88 -6.56
C VAL A 30 9.64 -31.25 -8.00
N SER A 31 10.60 -31.64 -8.83
CA SER A 31 10.33 -32.04 -10.25
C SER A 31 9.42 -33.26 -10.34
N ALA A 32 9.62 -34.29 -9.51
CA ALA A 32 8.81 -35.49 -9.53
C ALA A 32 7.37 -35.21 -9.08
N LEU A 33 7.19 -34.47 -7.98
CA LEU A 33 5.86 -34.10 -7.49
C LEU A 33 5.11 -33.18 -8.48
N SER A 34 5.80 -32.23 -9.11
CA SER A 34 5.18 -31.36 -10.12
C SER A 34 4.70 -32.09 -11.36
N LYS A 35 5.30 -33.25 -11.66
CA LYS A 35 4.91 -34.16 -12.75
C LYS A 35 3.85 -35.18 -12.34
N GLY A 36 3.27 -35.05 -11.13
CA GLY A 36 2.16 -35.90 -10.69
C GLY A 36 2.56 -37.15 -9.88
N ALA A 37 3.82 -37.34 -9.53
CA ALA A 37 4.22 -38.41 -8.63
C ALA A 37 3.62 -38.18 -7.23
N THR A 38 3.20 -39.27 -6.58
CA THR A 38 2.69 -39.20 -5.20
C THR A 38 3.83 -39.01 -4.20
N ARG A 39 3.50 -38.42 -3.04
CA ARG A 39 4.47 -38.25 -1.93
C ARG A 39 5.13 -39.58 -1.54
N ARG A 40 4.37 -40.69 -1.59
CA ARG A 40 4.86 -42.02 -1.24
C ARG A 40 5.88 -42.54 -2.27
N GLU A 41 5.63 -42.32 -3.55
CA GLU A 41 6.55 -42.69 -4.62
C GLU A 41 7.86 -41.93 -4.54
N VAL A 42 7.79 -40.58 -4.38
CA VAL A 42 8.97 -39.74 -4.27
C VAL A 42 9.80 -40.11 -3.03
N MET A 43 9.13 -40.38 -1.90
CA MET A 43 9.81 -40.83 -0.68
C MET A 43 10.51 -42.20 -0.91
N GLY A 44 9.83 -43.13 -1.61
CA GLY A 44 10.42 -44.42 -1.97
C GLY A 44 11.66 -44.29 -2.85
N TRP A 45 11.62 -43.40 -3.84
CA TRP A 45 12.77 -43.15 -4.74
C TRP A 45 13.94 -42.48 -4.01
N LEU A 46 13.69 -41.53 -3.14
CA LEU A 46 14.75 -40.90 -2.31
C LEU A 46 15.44 -41.91 -1.40
N ILE A 47 14.67 -42.82 -0.76
CA ILE A 47 15.22 -43.88 0.09
C ILE A 47 16.05 -44.86 -0.77
N ALA A 48 15.57 -45.24 -1.98
CA ALA A 48 16.31 -46.07 -2.91
C ALA A 48 17.63 -45.42 -3.39
N MET A 49 17.71 -44.09 -3.42
CA MET A 49 18.93 -43.33 -3.70
C MET A 49 19.85 -43.17 -2.47
N GLY A 50 19.51 -43.75 -1.33
CA GLY A 50 20.31 -43.75 -0.12
C GLY A 50 20.02 -42.61 0.87
N VAL A 51 18.93 -41.87 0.68
CA VAL A 51 18.46 -40.85 1.63
C VAL A 51 17.77 -41.58 2.82
N THR A 52 18.06 -41.15 4.04
CA THR A 52 17.40 -41.74 5.25
C THR A 52 15.88 -41.44 5.23
N VAL A 53 15.10 -42.30 5.90
CA VAL A 53 13.63 -42.17 5.94
C VAL A 53 13.19 -40.79 6.49
N SER A 54 13.84 -40.31 7.55
CA SER A 54 13.56 -39.01 8.16
C SER A 54 13.90 -37.84 7.21
N ALA A 55 15.05 -37.91 6.52
CA ALA A 55 15.48 -36.91 5.56
C ALA A 55 14.57 -36.93 4.31
N ALA A 56 14.21 -38.11 3.78
CA ALA A 56 13.28 -38.24 2.67
C ALA A 56 11.89 -37.67 3.02
N GLY A 57 11.39 -37.92 4.23
CA GLY A 57 10.14 -37.34 4.73
C GLY A 57 10.18 -35.80 4.81
N SER A 58 11.30 -35.24 5.27
CA SER A 58 11.51 -33.79 5.29
C SER A 58 11.57 -33.20 3.87
N ILE A 59 12.35 -33.80 2.96
CA ILE A 59 12.45 -33.38 1.54
C ILE A 59 11.06 -33.40 0.89
N VAL A 60 10.32 -34.50 1.02
CA VAL A 60 8.99 -34.64 0.40
C VAL A 60 8.00 -33.63 0.98
N THR A 61 8.08 -33.35 2.28
CA THR A 61 7.20 -32.35 2.91
C THR A 61 7.46 -30.94 2.37
N VAL A 62 8.74 -30.54 2.30
CA VAL A 62 9.11 -29.21 1.79
C VAL A 62 8.89 -29.11 0.28
N ALA A 63 9.25 -30.15 -0.47
CA ALA A 63 8.98 -30.20 -1.93
C ALA A 63 7.47 -30.16 -2.21
N SER A 64 6.64 -30.86 -1.39
CA SER A 64 5.18 -30.77 -1.52
C SER A 64 4.63 -29.37 -1.24
N LYS A 65 5.19 -28.64 -0.26
CA LYS A 65 4.84 -27.24 -0.02
C LYS A 65 5.29 -26.35 -1.17
N ALA A 66 6.48 -26.58 -1.72
CA ALA A 66 6.99 -25.83 -2.87
C ALA A 66 6.13 -26.06 -4.12
N VAL A 67 5.74 -27.32 -4.40
CA VAL A 67 4.84 -27.66 -5.52
C VAL A 67 3.44 -27.09 -5.32
N ALA A 68 2.91 -27.14 -4.10
CA ALA A 68 1.63 -26.48 -3.75
C ALA A 68 1.67 -24.96 -3.89
N GLN A 69 2.87 -24.36 -3.88
CA GLN A 69 3.09 -22.93 -4.12
C GLN A 69 3.43 -22.62 -5.60
N THR A 70 3.51 -23.63 -6.46
CA THR A 70 3.76 -23.40 -7.90
C THR A 70 2.51 -22.85 -8.55
N PRO A 71 2.57 -21.66 -9.17
CA PRO A 71 1.43 -21.05 -9.81
C PRO A 71 0.82 -21.93 -10.89
N LYS A 72 -0.51 -22.06 -10.85
CA LYS A 72 -1.30 -22.80 -11.84
C LYS A 72 -1.88 -21.83 -12.85
N ARG A 73 -1.88 -22.20 -14.13
CA ARG A 73 -2.56 -21.44 -15.18
C ARG A 73 -4.01 -21.86 -15.30
N GLY A 74 -4.87 -20.91 -15.62
CA GLY A 74 -6.27 -21.15 -15.94
C GLY A 74 -7.25 -20.53 -14.94
N GLY A 75 -8.53 -20.65 -15.27
CA GLY A 75 -9.63 -20.24 -14.43
C GLY A 75 -10.05 -18.78 -14.59
N LYS A 76 -11.13 -18.44 -13.88
CA LYS A 76 -11.72 -17.10 -13.88
C LYS A 76 -11.75 -16.56 -12.47
N LEU A 77 -11.31 -15.33 -12.29
CA LEU A 77 -11.31 -14.63 -11.03
C LEU A 77 -12.44 -13.59 -11.01
N ARG A 78 -13.24 -13.55 -9.94
CA ARG A 78 -14.34 -12.62 -9.73
C ARG A 78 -14.00 -11.71 -8.56
N VAL A 79 -13.87 -10.42 -8.83
CA VAL A 79 -13.46 -9.40 -7.84
C VAL A 79 -14.58 -8.39 -7.67
N ALA A 80 -15.01 -8.13 -6.43
CA ALA A 80 -16.00 -7.09 -6.14
C ALA A 80 -15.40 -5.97 -5.31
N TYR A 81 -15.77 -4.74 -5.68
CA TYR A 81 -15.30 -3.54 -4.99
C TYR A 81 -16.40 -2.48 -4.81
N SER A 82 -16.14 -1.50 -3.92
CA SER A 82 -17.15 -0.51 -3.50
C SER A 82 -17.23 0.72 -4.39
N THR A 83 -16.07 1.19 -4.88
CA THR A 83 -15.96 2.50 -5.54
C THR A 83 -16.22 2.39 -7.03
N HIS A 84 -17.49 2.31 -7.39
CA HIS A 84 -17.95 2.32 -8.78
C HIS A 84 -18.91 3.49 -9.05
N GLY A 85 -18.87 4.02 -10.28
CA GLY A 85 -19.78 5.06 -10.68
C GLY A 85 -19.74 5.37 -12.18
N PRO A 86 -20.61 6.26 -12.65
CA PRO A 86 -20.62 6.68 -14.05
C PRO A 86 -19.33 7.39 -14.51
N SER A 87 -18.53 7.87 -13.55
CA SER A 87 -17.22 8.50 -13.78
C SER A 87 -16.05 7.52 -13.88
N ASP A 88 -16.30 6.21 -13.74
CA ASP A 88 -15.28 5.17 -13.94
C ASP A 88 -14.59 5.35 -15.29
N THR A 89 -13.28 5.23 -15.30
CA THR A 89 -12.48 5.52 -16.49
C THR A 89 -11.35 4.52 -16.69
N LEU A 90 -10.87 4.41 -17.93
CA LEU A 90 -9.65 3.70 -18.28
C LEU A 90 -8.54 4.66 -18.71
N ASP A 91 -8.76 5.99 -18.60
CA ASP A 91 -7.75 7.03 -18.81
C ASP A 91 -6.88 7.20 -17.55
N PRO A 92 -5.58 6.81 -17.57
CA PRO A 92 -4.72 6.86 -16.38
C PRO A 92 -4.59 8.26 -15.77
N ALA A 93 -4.62 9.31 -16.58
CA ALA A 93 -4.53 10.69 -16.08
C ALA A 93 -5.75 11.10 -15.22
N LYS A 94 -6.87 10.39 -15.35
CA LYS A 94 -8.12 10.67 -14.63
C LYS A 94 -8.40 9.70 -13.49
N PHE A 95 -7.53 8.77 -13.20
CA PHE A 95 -7.73 7.80 -12.11
C PHE A 95 -7.87 8.49 -10.77
N THR A 96 -8.99 8.24 -10.07
CA THR A 96 -9.27 8.77 -8.74
C THR A 96 -9.77 7.72 -7.77
N ALA A 97 -10.35 6.64 -8.28
CA ALA A 97 -10.97 5.59 -7.50
C ALA A 97 -10.09 4.32 -7.49
N SER A 98 -10.15 3.56 -6.40
CA SER A 98 -9.43 2.29 -6.25
C SER A 98 -9.69 1.31 -7.40
N ILE A 99 -10.91 1.34 -7.95
CA ILE A 99 -11.28 0.50 -9.09
C ILE A 99 -10.52 0.86 -10.37
N ASP A 100 -10.29 2.16 -10.61
CA ASP A 100 -9.54 2.63 -11.77
C ASP A 100 -8.08 2.17 -11.66
N TYR A 101 -7.50 2.22 -10.44
CA TYR A 101 -6.13 1.79 -10.16
C TYR A 101 -5.94 0.31 -10.48
N PHE A 102 -6.88 -0.54 -10.06
CA PHE A 102 -6.84 -1.97 -10.36
C PHE A 102 -6.96 -2.26 -11.86
N ARG A 103 -7.89 -1.60 -12.55
CA ARG A 103 -8.02 -1.69 -14.02
C ARG A 103 -6.75 -1.21 -14.71
N GLY A 104 -6.13 -0.16 -14.16
CA GLY A 104 -4.83 0.32 -14.61
C GLY A 104 -3.75 -0.76 -14.58
N ARG A 105 -3.72 -1.61 -13.54
CA ARG A 105 -2.79 -2.74 -13.44
C ARG A 105 -3.15 -3.93 -14.31
N MET A 106 -4.43 -4.09 -14.66
CA MET A 106 -4.84 -5.13 -15.61
C MET A 106 -4.38 -4.81 -17.05
N PHE A 107 -4.54 -3.57 -17.48
CA PHE A 107 -4.44 -3.21 -18.91
C PHE A 107 -3.14 -2.49 -19.28
N TYR A 108 -2.43 -1.92 -18.32
CA TYR A 108 -1.22 -1.14 -18.53
C TYR A 108 -0.10 -1.57 -17.58
N ASN A 109 1.14 -1.16 -17.92
CA ASN A 109 2.26 -1.15 -17.00
C ASN A 109 2.75 0.29 -16.79
N SER A 110 3.60 0.48 -15.78
CA SER A 110 4.31 1.74 -15.49
C SER A 110 5.79 1.60 -15.89
N LEU A 111 6.58 2.67 -15.83
CA LEU A 111 8.04 2.56 -15.92
C LEU A 111 8.61 1.78 -14.74
N ILE A 112 8.05 2.03 -13.57
CA ILE A 112 8.46 1.50 -12.26
C ILE A 112 7.25 0.86 -11.60
N ARG A 113 7.47 -0.22 -10.84
CA ARG A 113 6.51 -0.79 -9.90
C ARG A 113 7.02 -0.64 -8.47
N LEU A 114 6.14 -0.80 -7.48
CA LEU A 114 6.51 -0.81 -6.07
C LEU A 114 6.44 -2.24 -5.54
N ASP A 115 7.41 -2.62 -4.70
CA ASP A 115 7.36 -3.88 -3.95
C ASP A 115 6.57 -3.75 -2.63
N ASP A 116 6.48 -4.84 -1.88
CA ASP A 116 5.76 -4.90 -0.59
C ASP A 116 6.35 -3.96 0.49
N ASN A 117 7.56 -3.43 0.28
CA ASN A 117 8.23 -2.46 1.14
C ASN A 117 8.20 -1.04 0.56
N MET A 118 7.37 -0.79 -0.46
CA MET A 118 7.30 0.49 -1.16
C MET A 118 8.60 0.91 -1.87
N GLN A 119 9.51 -0.06 -2.13
CA GLN A 119 10.75 0.21 -2.84
C GLN A 119 10.50 0.17 -4.36
N PRO A 120 11.06 1.13 -5.12
CA PRO A 120 10.90 1.16 -6.57
C PRO A 120 11.66 0.00 -7.24
N GLN A 121 10.96 -0.73 -8.09
CA GLN A 121 11.48 -1.86 -8.85
C GLN A 121 11.32 -1.60 -10.35
N PRO A 122 12.26 -2.07 -11.20
CA PRO A 122 12.09 -2.04 -12.65
C PRO A 122 10.77 -2.68 -13.13
N GLU A 123 10.10 -2.04 -14.10
CA GLU A 123 8.96 -2.60 -14.81
C GLU A 123 9.17 -2.40 -16.33
N LEU A 124 8.56 -1.43 -17.00
CA LEU A 124 8.88 -1.11 -18.40
C LEU A 124 10.26 -0.44 -18.57
N ALA A 125 10.74 0.25 -17.55
CA ALA A 125 12.15 0.61 -17.47
C ALA A 125 12.93 -0.57 -16.90
N GLU A 126 13.97 -1.04 -17.60
CA GLU A 126 14.89 -2.08 -17.12
C GLU A 126 15.91 -1.54 -16.09
N SER A 127 16.17 -0.23 -16.15
CA SER A 127 16.98 0.50 -15.17
C SER A 127 16.60 1.97 -15.10
N PHE A 128 16.93 2.59 -13.98
CA PHE A 128 16.75 4.02 -13.74
C PHE A 128 17.86 4.54 -12.84
N GLU A 129 18.34 5.75 -13.12
CA GLU A 129 19.43 6.38 -12.37
C GLU A 129 19.26 7.89 -12.31
N ALA A 130 19.66 8.51 -11.19
CA ALA A 130 19.73 9.95 -11.03
C ALA A 130 21.12 10.47 -11.38
N ASN A 131 21.20 11.76 -11.73
CA ASN A 131 22.47 12.49 -11.63
C ASN A 131 22.82 12.80 -10.16
N ASP A 132 24.05 13.27 -9.89
CA ASP A 132 24.56 13.53 -8.52
C ASP A 132 23.71 14.54 -7.72
N THR A 133 22.88 15.33 -8.37
CA THR A 133 22.07 16.39 -7.77
C THR A 133 20.58 16.03 -7.69
N ALA A 134 20.18 14.81 -8.07
CA ALA A 134 18.79 14.37 -8.17
C ALA A 134 17.87 15.33 -8.98
N THR A 135 18.45 16.04 -9.95
CA THR A 135 17.72 16.97 -10.85
C THR A 135 17.47 16.40 -12.24
N GLU A 136 18.04 15.24 -12.54
CA GLU A 136 17.82 14.50 -13.78
C GLU A 136 17.71 13.01 -13.47
N TRP A 137 16.70 12.36 -14.04
CA TRP A 137 16.51 10.91 -13.94
C TRP A 137 16.48 10.29 -15.32
N THR A 138 17.38 9.33 -15.58
CA THR A 138 17.46 8.59 -16.83
C THR A 138 16.81 7.22 -16.67
N PHE A 139 15.93 6.85 -17.61
CA PHE A 139 15.22 5.57 -17.65
C PHE A 139 15.55 4.85 -18.95
N LYS A 140 16.06 3.60 -18.86
CA LYS A 140 16.26 2.71 -20.00
C LYS A 140 15.05 1.81 -20.18
N ILE A 141 14.42 1.88 -21.34
CA ILE A 141 13.17 1.20 -21.64
C ILE A 141 13.46 -0.17 -22.26
N ARG A 142 12.71 -1.19 -21.85
CA ARG A 142 12.79 -2.54 -22.42
C ARG A 142 12.50 -2.54 -23.92
N LYS A 143 13.23 -3.39 -24.66
CA LYS A 143 13.12 -3.50 -26.13
C LYS A 143 12.17 -4.59 -26.60
N ASP A 144 11.81 -5.51 -25.72
CA ASP A 144 11.02 -6.71 -25.97
C ASP A 144 9.52 -6.54 -25.67
N VAL A 145 9.12 -5.34 -25.22
CA VAL A 145 7.73 -5.06 -24.85
C VAL A 145 6.90 -4.63 -26.08
N ARG A 146 5.71 -5.21 -26.19
CA ARG A 146 4.71 -4.83 -27.20
C ARG A 146 3.39 -4.45 -26.54
N PHE A 147 2.70 -3.51 -27.16
CA PHE A 147 1.31 -3.21 -26.85
C PHE A 147 0.39 -4.35 -27.27
N HIS A 148 -0.85 -4.36 -26.77
CA HIS A 148 -1.87 -5.37 -27.06
C HIS A 148 -2.20 -5.54 -28.55
N ASP A 149 -1.92 -4.52 -29.37
CA ASP A 149 -2.07 -4.52 -30.82
C ASP A 149 -0.79 -4.96 -31.59
N GLY A 150 0.25 -5.33 -30.86
CA GLY A 150 1.52 -5.83 -31.41
C GLY A 150 2.56 -4.76 -31.71
N LYS A 151 2.26 -3.47 -31.61
CA LYS A 151 3.25 -2.39 -31.81
C LYS A 151 4.31 -2.40 -30.71
N PRO A 152 5.59 -2.11 -31.03
CA PRO A 152 6.64 -2.03 -30.03
C PRO A 152 6.46 -0.79 -29.14
N LEU A 153 6.88 -0.93 -27.87
CA LEU A 153 7.03 0.19 -26.94
C LEU A 153 8.27 1.01 -27.30
N THR A 154 8.14 2.34 -27.32
CA THR A 154 9.23 3.27 -27.59
C THR A 154 9.27 4.44 -26.60
N ALA A 155 10.34 5.22 -26.65
CA ALA A 155 10.49 6.44 -25.88
C ALA A 155 9.38 7.47 -26.15
N ASP A 156 8.83 7.51 -27.38
CA ASP A 156 7.76 8.42 -27.75
C ASP A 156 6.46 8.11 -27.00
N ASP A 157 6.17 6.83 -26.73
CA ASP A 157 5.03 6.40 -25.92
C ASP A 157 5.18 6.84 -24.47
N VAL A 158 6.38 6.70 -23.91
CA VAL A 158 6.69 7.14 -22.55
C VAL A 158 6.54 8.65 -22.41
N ILE A 159 7.13 9.42 -23.32
CA ILE A 159 7.07 10.88 -23.31
C ILE A 159 5.63 11.36 -23.47
N TYR A 160 4.87 10.76 -24.40
CA TYR A 160 3.45 11.08 -24.57
C TYR A 160 2.67 10.83 -23.27
N SER A 161 2.86 9.67 -22.65
CA SER A 161 2.18 9.28 -21.42
C SER A 161 2.50 10.25 -20.27
N MET A 162 3.79 10.51 -20.04
CA MET A 162 4.24 11.34 -18.93
C MET A 162 3.89 12.82 -19.10
N ASN A 163 3.92 13.34 -20.33
CA ASN A 163 3.54 14.72 -20.61
C ASN A 163 2.06 15.02 -20.32
N ARG A 164 1.20 14.01 -20.24
CA ARG A 164 -0.21 14.18 -19.82
C ARG A 164 -0.33 14.54 -18.32
N HIS A 165 0.72 14.32 -17.54
CA HIS A 165 0.73 14.57 -16.10
C HIS A 165 1.42 15.88 -15.70
N ILE A 166 2.20 16.49 -16.58
CA ILE A 166 2.94 17.74 -16.31
C ILE A 166 2.32 18.95 -17.00
N GLY A 167 2.72 20.15 -16.56
CA GLY A 167 2.26 21.40 -17.14
C GLY A 167 0.94 21.94 -16.55
N LYS A 168 0.68 23.23 -16.84
CA LYS A 168 -0.46 23.96 -16.25
C LYS A 168 -1.82 23.43 -16.73
N ASP A 169 -1.90 23.01 -17.99
CA ASP A 169 -3.12 22.54 -18.62
C ASP A 169 -3.35 21.04 -18.43
N SER A 170 -2.51 20.36 -17.65
CA SER A 170 -2.68 18.95 -17.36
C SER A 170 -3.97 18.69 -16.58
N ILE A 171 -4.77 17.75 -17.10
CA ILE A 171 -5.99 17.24 -16.45
C ILE A 171 -5.70 16.13 -15.44
N SER A 172 -4.42 15.78 -15.26
CA SER A 172 -4.03 14.69 -14.38
C SER A 172 -4.39 14.96 -12.92
N THR A 173 -5.03 13.98 -12.30
CA THR A 173 -5.33 13.99 -10.86
C THR A 173 -4.07 13.86 -10.00
N ALA A 174 -2.97 13.39 -10.60
CA ALA A 174 -1.67 13.17 -9.94
C ALA A 174 -0.61 14.25 -10.30
N LYS A 175 -0.99 15.35 -10.98
CA LYS A 175 -0.03 16.36 -11.44
C LYS A 175 0.83 16.97 -10.34
N THR A 176 0.31 17.09 -9.14
CA THR A 176 1.05 17.61 -7.98
C THR A 176 2.20 16.71 -7.54
N LEU A 177 2.09 15.40 -7.74
CA LEU A 177 3.14 14.43 -7.39
C LEU A 177 4.38 14.57 -8.27
N VAL A 178 4.21 15.05 -9.50
CA VAL A 178 5.29 15.23 -10.49
C VAL A 178 5.55 16.70 -10.81
N ALA A 179 5.12 17.63 -9.96
CA ALA A 179 5.28 19.07 -10.16
C ALA A 179 6.75 19.51 -10.25
N SER A 180 7.69 18.73 -9.72
CA SER A 180 9.12 18.98 -9.90
C SER A 180 9.64 18.64 -11.29
N ILE A 181 8.92 17.83 -12.09
CA ILE A 181 9.34 17.49 -13.45
C ILE A 181 8.94 18.62 -14.39
N SER A 182 9.92 19.24 -15.03
CA SER A 182 9.72 20.33 -16.00
C SER A 182 9.61 19.83 -17.43
N GLU A 183 10.32 18.74 -17.77
CA GLU A 183 10.42 18.24 -19.14
C GLU A 183 10.75 16.75 -19.17
N TRP A 184 10.24 16.04 -20.17
CA TRP A 184 10.68 14.70 -20.57
C TRP A 184 11.40 14.77 -21.90
N LYS A 185 12.68 14.33 -21.94
CA LYS A 185 13.53 14.31 -23.12
C LYS A 185 13.69 12.91 -23.68
N LYS A 186 13.63 12.80 -25.01
CA LYS A 186 14.05 11.62 -25.73
C LYS A 186 15.56 11.69 -25.94
N ILE A 187 16.29 10.69 -25.45
CA ILE A 187 17.73 10.52 -25.70
C ILE A 187 17.92 9.63 -26.92
N ASP A 188 17.22 8.50 -26.97
CA ASP A 188 17.10 7.60 -28.10
C ASP A 188 15.74 6.86 -28.05
N ASP A 189 15.51 5.86 -28.92
CA ASP A 189 14.23 5.15 -29.01
C ASP A 189 13.91 4.31 -27.76
N HIS A 190 14.88 4.05 -26.88
CA HIS A 190 14.73 3.27 -25.66
C HIS A 190 15.34 3.94 -24.42
N THR A 191 15.60 5.24 -24.48
CA THR A 191 16.12 6.00 -23.35
C THR A 191 15.41 7.33 -23.25
N VAL A 192 14.81 7.61 -22.09
CA VAL A 192 14.18 8.90 -21.77
C VAL A 192 14.81 9.50 -20.52
N GLN A 193 14.75 10.82 -20.42
CA GLN A 193 15.23 11.56 -19.27
C GLN A 193 14.16 12.51 -18.74
N ALA A 194 13.88 12.46 -17.44
CA ALA A 194 13.07 13.43 -16.74
C ALA A 194 13.98 14.55 -16.20
N ILE A 195 13.70 15.80 -16.57
CA ILE A 195 14.41 16.99 -16.09
C ILE A 195 13.54 17.64 -15.00
N LEU A 196 14.15 17.92 -13.85
CA LEU A 196 13.48 18.48 -12.71
C LEU A 196 13.90 19.94 -12.49
N ASN A 197 12.96 20.76 -11.98
CA ASN A 197 13.20 22.14 -11.57
C ASN A 197 13.74 22.25 -10.12
N SER A 198 13.74 21.15 -9.38
CA SER A 198 14.30 21.05 -8.02
C SER A 198 14.73 19.59 -7.75
N PRO A 199 15.73 19.35 -6.88
CA PRO A 199 16.14 18.01 -6.52
C PRO A 199 14.99 17.14 -5.99
N ASN A 200 14.91 15.90 -6.48
CA ASN A 200 13.94 14.92 -5.97
C ASN A 200 14.45 13.49 -6.16
N ALA A 201 14.88 12.87 -5.07
CA ALA A 201 15.35 11.49 -5.02
C ALA A 201 14.21 10.46 -5.07
N GLU A 202 12.95 10.88 -4.88
CA GLU A 202 11.80 9.98 -4.78
C GLU A 202 11.03 9.79 -6.11
N ILE A 203 11.49 10.37 -7.22
CA ILE A 203 10.83 10.24 -8.53
C ILE A 203 10.50 8.78 -8.89
N PRO A 204 11.38 7.78 -8.71
CA PRO A 204 11.04 6.40 -9.05
C PRO A 204 9.86 5.86 -8.23
N VAL A 205 9.78 6.17 -6.93
CA VAL A 205 8.64 5.75 -6.08
C VAL A 205 7.35 6.41 -6.56
N VAL A 206 7.39 7.70 -6.88
CA VAL A 206 6.25 8.44 -7.41
C VAL A 206 5.75 7.83 -8.71
N LEU A 207 6.65 7.53 -9.65
CA LEU A 207 6.30 6.93 -10.95
C LEU A 207 5.78 5.49 -10.84
N GLY A 208 6.03 4.81 -9.71
CA GLY A 208 5.46 3.51 -9.40
C GLY A 208 3.99 3.56 -8.97
N THR A 209 3.40 4.76 -8.79
CA THR A 209 2.00 4.90 -8.35
C THR A 209 0.99 4.71 -9.49
N PHE A 210 -0.30 4.74 -9.15
CA PHE A 210 -1.38 4.20 -9.99
C PHE A 210 -1.59 4.92 -11.30
N GLN A 211 -1.38 6.25 -11.35
CA GLN A 211 -1.72 7.09 -12.49
C GLN A 211 -0.65 7.10 -13.59
N PHE A 212 0.60 6.76 -13.26
CA PHE A 212 1.72 6.89 -14.20
C PHE A 212 1.86 5.65 -15.09
N LYS A 213 0.77 5.32 -15.81
CA LYS A 213 0.73 4.21 -16.76
C LYS A 213 1.18 4.65 -18.13
N ILE A 214 1.89 3.74 -18.84
CA ILE A 214 2.32 3.98 -20.21
C ILE A 214 1.22 3.56 -21.17
N ILE A 215 0.85 4.48 -22.05
CA ILE A 215 -0.13 4.32 -23.13
C ILE A 215 0.54 4.57 -24.48
N GLN A 216 -0.06 4.10 -25.56
CA GLN A 216 0.43 4.36 -26.90
C GLN A 216 0.40 5.86 -27.24
N ASN A 217 1.45 6.34 -27.90
CA ASN A 217 1.50 7.71 -28.40
C ASN A 217 0.30 8.01 -29.31
N GLY A 218 -0.37 9.14 -29.04
CA GLY A 218 -1.57 9.58 -29.76
C GLY A 218 -2.89 8.97 -29.29
N THR A 219 -2.90 8.16 -28.20
CA THR A 219 -4.16 7.62 -27.64
C THR A 219 -5.04 8.74 -27.09
N THR A 220 -6.25 8.87 -27.60
CA THR A 220 -7.28 9.81 -27.15
C THR A 220 -8.58 9.13 -26.74
N ASP A 221 -8.82 7.89 -27.20
CA ASP A 221 -9.96 7.05 -26.82
C ASP A 221 -9.55 5.99 -25.78
N PHE A 222 -10.21 6.04 -24.63
CA PHE A 222 -10.00 5.13 -23.52
C PHE A 222 -11.20 4.19 -23.27
N THR A 223 -12.11 4.06 -24.22
CA THR A 223 -13.22 3.10 -24.13
C THR A 223 -12.77 1.67 -24.40
N ASN A 224 -11.73 1.53 -25.22
CA ASN A 224 -11.08 0.25 -25.54
C ASN A 224 -9.56 0.39 -25.45
N PRO A 225 -8.96 0.32 -24.26
CA PRO A 225 -7.56 0.62 -24.05
C PRO A 225 -6.63 -0.38 -24.72
N VAL A 226 -5.58 0.14 -25.35
CA VAL A 226 -4.44 -0.60 -25.87
C VAL A 226 -3.24 -0.29 -24.97
N GLY A 227 -2.91 -1.22 -24.09
CA GLY A 227 -1.78 -1.09 -23.16
C GLY A 227 -0.77 -2.21 -23.35
N THR A 228 0.16 -2.33 -22.42
CA THR A 228 1.18 -3.39 -22.35
C THR A 228 0.90 -4.40 -21.24
N GLY A 229 -0.23 -4.27 -20.56
CA GLY A 229 -0.57 -5.01 -19.35
C GLY A 229 -0.85 -6.49 -19.54
N PRO A 230 -0.97 -7.24 -18.43
CA PRO A 230 -1.16 -8.69 -18.44
C PRO A 230 -2.52 -9.14 -19.00
N TYR A 231 -3.51 -8.25 -19.10
CA TYR A 231 -4.83 -8.55 -19.62
C TYR A 231 -5.21 -7.57 -20.73
N LYS A 232 -5.89 -8.08 -21.76
CA LYS A 232 -6.56 -7.31 -22.81
C LYS A 232 -8.01 -7.06 -22.39
N ILE A 233 -8.55 -5.87 -22.71
CA ILE A 233 -9.96 -5.57 -22.41
C ILE A 233 -10.89 -6.43 -23.27
N LYS A 234 -11.89 -7.04 -22.64
CA LYS A 234 -12.98 -7.73 -23.30
C LYS A 234 -14.27 -6.90 -23.27
N GLU A 235 -14.54 -6.28 -22.12
CA GLU A 235 -15.72 -5.46 -21.92
C GLU A 235 -15.47 -4.45 -20.80
N PHE A 236 -15.91 -3.24 -20.98
CA PHE A 236 -15.92 -2.20 -19.96
C PHE A 236 -17.27 -1.48 -19.96
N LYS A 237 -17.94 -1.50 -18.82
CA LYS A 237 -19.20 -0.78 -18.58
C LYS A 237 -19.04 0.04 -17.31
N PRO A 238 -18.83 1.37 -17.40
CA PRO A 238 -18.66 2.25 -16.25
C PRO A 238 -19.76 2.06 -15.22
N GLY A 239 -19.40 2.02 -13.94
CA GLY A 239 -20.33 1.80 -12.83
C GLY A 239 -20.85 0.37 -12.66
N VAL A 240 -20.51 -0.56 -13.54
CA VAL A 240 -21.06 -1.93 -13.53
C VAL A 240 -19.96 -2.98 -13.47
N HIS A 241 -19.12 -3.09 -14.50
CA HIS A 241 -18.06 -4.09 -14.55
C HIS A 241 -16.94 -3.74 -15.54
N ALA A 242 -15.81 -4.45 -15.37
CA ALA A 242 -14.77 -4.58 -16.38
C ALA A 242 -14.36 -6.05 -16.49
N ILE A 243 -14.14 -6.55 -17.71
CA ILE A 243 -13.70 -7.91 -17.97
C ILE A 243 -12.39 -7.86 -18.76
N GLY A 244 -11.34 -8.41 -18.17
CA GLY A 244 -10.03 -8.60 -18.81
C GLY A 244 -9.82 -10.07 -19.15
N VAL A 245 -9.29 -10.35 -20.34
CA VAL A 245 -8.84 -11.67 -20.77
C VAL A 245 -7.34 -11.71 -20.87
N ARG A 246 -6.73 -12.84 -20.55
CA ARG A 246 -5.28 -13.03 -20.52
C ARG A 246 -4.64 -12.53 -21.82
N ASN A 247 -3.54 -11.79 -21.68
CA ASN A 247 -2.63 -11.47 -22.76
C ASN A 247 -1.60 -12.61 -22.87
N ASP A 248 -1.77 -13.52 -23.84
CA ASP A 248 -0.86 -14.64 -24.02
C ASP A 248 0.52 -14.22 -24.57
N GLU A 249 0.64 -12.99 -25.09
CA GLU A 249 1.87 -12.36 -25.56
C GLU A 249 2.45 -11.37 -24.55
N TYR A 250 2.11 -11.53 -23.24
CA TYR A 250 2.63 -10.67 -22.20
C TYR A 250 4.14 -10.82 -22.07
N TRP A 251 4.84 -9.71 -21.96
CA TRP A 251 6.30 -9.65 -21.99
C TRP A 251 7.00 -10.30 -20.77
N VAL A 252 6.26 -10.58 -19.68
CA VAL A 252 6.79 -11.33 -18.53
C VAL A 252 6.52 -12.81 -18.72
N ASP A 253 7.57 -13.61 -18.88
CA ASP A 253 7.48 -15.04 -19.07
C ASP A 253 6.65 -15.74 -18.00
N GLY A 254 5.76 -16.64 -18.46
CA GLY A 254 4.93 -17.45 -17.58
C GLY A 254 3.73 -16.73 -16.97
N ARG A 255 3.55 -15.43 -17.18
CA ARG A 255 2.45 -14.61 -16.65
C ARG A 255 1.53 -14.10 -17.75
N PRO A 256 0.32 -13.63 -17.40
CA PRO A 256 -0.38 -13.87 -16.13
C PRO A 256 -0.91 -15.31 -16.04
N TYR A 257 -1.34 -15.74 -14.85
CA TYR A 257 -1.76 -17.12 -14.63
C TYR A 257 -3.25 -17.35 -14.90
N VAL A 258 -4.13 -16.42 -14.46
CA VAL A 258 -5.58 -16.54 -14.61
C VAL A 258 -6.01 -16.19 -16.04
N ASP A 259 -7.00 -16.95 -16.60
CA ASP A 259 -7.47 -16.72 -17.98
C ASP A 259 -8.31 -15.44 -18.11
N GLN A 260 -9.07 -15.10 -17.06
CA GLN A 260 -10.01 -13.98 -17.10
C GLN A 260 -10.21 -13.40 -15.71
N ILE A 261 -10.19 -12.07 -15.60
CA ILE A 261 -10.59 -11.34 -14.39
C ILE A 261 -11.89 -10.58 -14.69
N ASN A 262 -12.92 -10.86 -13.89
CA ASN A 262 -14.20 -10.17 -13.91
C ASN A 262 -14.27 -9.26 -12.68
N HIS A 263 -14.38 -7.99 -12.91
CA HIS A 263 -14.45 -6.99 -11.85
C HIS A 263 -15.85 -6.39 -11.77
N PHE A 264 -16.50 -6.51 -10.61
CA PHE A 264 -17.90 -6.13 -10.40
C PHE A 264 -18.04 -4.95 -9.44
N ALA A 265 -19.12 -4.19 -9.62
CA ALA A 265 -19.59 -3.17 -8.69
C ALA A 265 -20.50 -3.79 -7.63
N ILE A 266 -20.08 -3.81 -6.37
CA ILE A 266 -20.93 -4.09 -5.21
C ILE A 266 -20.64 -3.01 -4.17
N THR A 267 -21.38 -1.92 -4.17
CA THR A 267 -21.12 -0.74 -3.34
C THR A 267 -21.44 -0.94 -1.86
N ASP A 268 -22.49 -1.73 -1.55
CA ASP A 268 -22.86 -2.03 -0.18
C ASP A 268 -21.88 -3.03 0.46
N ALA A 269 -21.32 -2.67 1.62
CA ALA A 269 -20.29 -3.48 2.29
C ALA A 269 -20.83 -4.83 2.80
N VAL A 270 -22.08 -4.87 3.25
CA VAL A 270 -22.72 -6.12 3.75
C VAL A 270 -23.02 -7.04 2.58
N ALA A 271 -23.54 -6.50 1.47
CA ALA A 271 -23.77 -7.26 0.25
C ALA A 271 -22.45 -7.84 -0.33
N ARG A 272 -21.34 -7.07 -0.27
CA ARG A 272 -20.03 -7.56 -0.70
C ARG A 272 -19.56 -8.75 0.13
N VAL A 273 -19.62 -8.66 1.46
CA VAL A 273 -19.28 -9.77 2.36
C VAL A 273 -20.16 -10.98 2.08
N ASN A 274 -21.47 -10.80 1.97
CA ASN A 274 -22.39 -11.90 1.67
C ASN A 274 -22.10 -12.57 0.33
N ALA A 275 -21.74 -11.83 -0.71
CA ALA A 275 -21.35 -12.37 -2.01
C ALA A 275 -20.06 -13.24 -1.93
N LEU A 276 -19.09 -12.86 -1.09
CA LEU A 276 -17.91 -13.69 -0.82
C LEU A 276 -18.29 -15.00 -0.10
N LEU A 277 -19.09 -14.88 0.97
CA LEU A 277 -19.51 -16.04 1.77
C LEU A 277 -20.39 -17.01 0.99
N ALA A 278 -21.22 -16.52 0.06
CA ALA A 278 -22.03 -17.33 -0.86
C ALA A 278 -21.19 -17.95 -2.00
N GLY A 279 -19.97 -17.49 -2.20
CA GLY A 279 -19.10 -17.95 -3.27
C GLY A 279 -19.38 -17.30 -4.64
N ASP A 280 -20.17 -16.24 -4.70
CA ASP A 280 -20.49 -15.50 -5.92
C ASP A 280 -19.29 -14.72 -6.45
N VAL A 281 -18.43 -14.26 -5.54
CA VAL A 281 -17.16 -13.61 -5.84
C VAL A 281 -16.01 -14.31 -5.12
N ASP A 282 -14.77 -14.08 -5.57
CA ASP A 282 -13.58 -14.76 -5.06
C ASP A 282 -12.71 -13.83 -4.20
N ILE A 283 -12.78 -12.52 -4.49
CA ILE A 283 -12.09 -11.45 -3.75
C ILE A 283 -13.06 -10.30 -3.55
N ILE A 284 -13.04 -9.70 -2.35
CA ILE A 284 -13.74 -8.45 -2.07
C ILE A 284 -12.79 -7.44 -1.42
N GLY A 285 -12.87 -6.19 -1.82
CA GLY A 285 -12.16 -5.09 -1.14
C GLY A 285 -12.97 -4.46 -0.03
N GLU A 286 -12.27 -3.83 0.93
CA GLU A 286 -12.85 -2.98 1.99
C GLU A 286 -13.87 -3.70 2.89
N VAL A 287 -13.40 -4.70 3.61
CA VAL A 287 -14.20 -5.37 4.66
C VAL A 287 -14.24 -4.49 5.92
N ASP A 288 -15.42 -4.18 6.42
CA ASP A 288 -15.57 -3.50 7.71
C ASP A 288 -14.97 -4.35 8.83
N ALA A 289 -14.21 -3.74 9.75
CA ALA A 289 -13.60 -4.42 10.90
C ALA A 289 -14.63 -5.20 11.76
N LYS A 290 -15.90 -4.78 11.77
CA LYS A 290 -16.99 -5.49 12.44
C LYS A 290 -17.34 -6.83 11.78
N ALA A 291 -17.12 -6.95 10.46
CA ALA A 291 -17.40 -8.16 9.68
C ALA A 291 -16.21 -9.16 9.66
N VAL A 292 -15.03 -8.76 10.09
CA VAL A 292 -13.81 -9.61 10.09
C VAL A 292 -14.08 -10.97 10.73
N LYS A 293 -14.68 -10.99 11.93
CA LYS A 293 -14.97 -12.25 12.63
C LYS A 293 -15.99 -13.14 11.91
N GLN A 294 -16.88 -12.56 11.12
CA GLN A 294 -17.83 -13.34 10.32
C GLN A 294 -17.10 -14.06 9.19
N VAL A 295 -16.21 -13.37 8.50
CA VAL A 295 -15.39 -13.97 7.44
C VAL A 295 -14.47 -15.04 8.01
N GLU A 296 -13.73 -14.77 9.09
CA GLU A 296 -12.80 -15.72 9.75
C GLU A 296 -13.46 -17.01 10.27
N ARG A 297 -14.77 -16.99 10.54
CA ARG A 297 -15.52 -18.17 11.00
C ARG A 297 -16.14 -18.99 9.88
N THR A 298 -16.04 -18.52 8.65
CA THR A 298 -16.62 -19.21 7.49
C THR A 298 -15.52 -19.98 6.76
N ASP A 299 -15.72 -21.29 6.63
CA ASP A 299 -14.77 -22.16 5.93
C ASP A 299 -14.60 -21.76 4.46
N GLY A 300 -13.38 -21.84 3.95
CA GLY A 300 -13.05 -21.57 2.55
C GLY A 300 -12.85 -20.10 2.19
N VAL A 301 -12.94 -19.19 3.17
CA VAL A 301 -12.67 -17.76 3.01
C VAL A 301 -11.80 -17.25 4.15
N SER A 302 -11.03 -16.21 3.90
CA SER A 302 -10.16 -15.58 4.89
C SER A 302 -10.06 -14.08 4.72
N ILE A 303 -9.55 -13.41 5.75
CA ILE A 303 -9.21 -11.99 5.71
C ILE A 303 -7.80 -11.85 5.13
N PHE A 304 -7.69 -10.98 4.13
CA PHE A 304 -6.44 -10.48 3.61
C PHE A 304 -6.22 -9.08 4.16
N SER A 305 -5.35 -8.96 5.15
CA SER A 305 -5.06 -7.69 5.83
C SER A 305 -3.65 -7.23 5.52
N VAL A 306 -3.51 -5.97 5.11
CA VAL A 306 -2.22 -5.34 4.82
C VAL A 306 -2.05 -4.14 5.74
N GLU A 307 -0.94 -4.09 6.48
CA GLU A 307 -0.60 -2.90 7.26
C GLU A 307 -0.48 -1.70 6.33
N ALA A 308 -1.07 -0.57 6.71
CA ALA A 308 -1.15 0.58 5.83
C ALA A 308 -0.79 1.89 6.53
N GLY A 309 -0.46 2.91 5.74
CA GLY A 309 -0.16 4.25 6.23
C GLY A 309 -1.40 5.13 6.40
N GLN A 310 -2.62 4.57 6.34
CA GLN A 310 -3.83 5.36 6.60
C GLN A 310 -4.06 5.53 8.11
N TYR A 311 -4.57 6.69 8.51
CA TYR A 311 -4.81 6.99 9.91
C TYR A 311 -6.02 7.90 10.10
N ASN A 312 -6.55 7.86 11.31
CA ASN A 312 -7.49 8.86 11.82
C ASN A 312 -6.78 9.74 12.84
N ASP A 313 -7.11 11.01 12.87
CA ASP A 313 -6.58 11.91 13.87
C ASP A 313 -7.62 12.85 14.48
N ILE A 314 -7.24 13.42 15.61
CA ILE A 314 -7.93 14.51 16.27
C ILE A 314 -7.05 15.74 16.09
N VAL A 315 -7.61 16.77 15.49
CA VAL A 315 -6.92 17.97 15.06
C VAL A 315 -7.26 19.14 15.98
N LEU A 316 -6.23 19.80 16.49
CA LEU A 316 -6.32 21.07 17.19
C LEU A 316 -5.62 22.14 16.36
N MET A 317 -6.37 23.12 15.82
CA MET A 317 -5.81 24.18 14.98
C MET A 317 -4.98 25.15 15.84
N GLN A 318 -3.70 25.27 15.55
CA GLN A 318 -2.76 26.05 16.38
C GLN A 318 -2.82 27.57 16.17
N ASP A 319 -3.59 28.01 15.18
CA ASP A 319 -3.95 29.43 15.00
C ASP A 319 -5.19 29.86 15.80
N LYS A 320 -5.84 28.92 16.51
CA LYS A 320 -7.11 29.14 17.24
C LYS A 320 -7.08 28.45 18.61
N THR A 321 -7.82 29.02 19.57
CA THR A 321 -8.12 28.33 20.83
C THR A 321 -9.10 27.17 20.56
N PRO A 322 -8.86 25.94 21.10
CA PRO A 322 -7.86 25.62 22.12
C PRO A 322 -6.49 25.17 21.58
N GLY A 323 -6.32 24.99 20.27
CA GLY A 323 -5.14 24.37 19.66
C GLY A 323 -3.86 25.22 19.72
N ASN A 324 -3.98 26.53 19.93
CA ASN A 324 -2.84 27.43 20.16
C ASN A 324 -2.12 27.21 21.51
N ASN A 325 -2.57 26.23 22.29
CA ASN A 325 -1.98 25.86 23.56
C ASN A 325 -1.28 24.47 23.45
N ALA A 326 0.04 24.48 23.36
CA ALA A 326 0.85 23.28 23.21
C ALA A 326 0.74 22.32 24.43
N ASP A 327 0.59 22.89 25.65
CA ASP A 327 0.43 22.07 26.86
C ASP A 327 -0.89 21.28 26.82
N LEU A 328 -1.98 21.85 26.31
CA LEU A 328 -3.23 21.11 26.13
C LEU A 328 -3.04 19.92 25.18
N THR A 329 -2.45 20.17 24.01
CA THR A 329 -2.20 19.11 23.02
C THR A 329 -1.34 17.98 23.61
N MET A 330 -0.28 18.32 24.31
CA MET A 330 0.60 17.35 24.99
C MET A 330 -0.17 16.55 26.05
N GLY A 331 -1.01 17.21 26.84
CA GLY A 331 -1.86 16.54 27.83
C GLY A 331 -2.82 15.54 27.20
N LEU A 332 -3.44 15.88 26.07
CA LEU A 332 -4.34 14.99 25.33
C LEU A 332 -3.63 13.78 24.76
N LYS A 333 -2.41 13.93 24.23
CA LYS A 333 -1.59 12.83 23.69
C LYS A 333 -1.28 11.77 24.74
N HIS A 334 -1.20 12.10 26.03
CA HIS A 334 -1.01 11.18 27.14
C HIS A 334 -2.29 10.46 27.60
N LEU A 335 -3.48 10.77 27.06
CA LEU A 335 -4.75 10.14 27.48
C LEU A 335 -5.10 8.86 26.71
N PHE A 336 -4.29 8.40 25.77
CA PHE A 336 -4.60 7.25 24.95
C PHE A 336 -3.88 5.96 25.39
N ARG A 337 -4.66 4.92 25.69
CA ARG A 337 -4.19 3.53 25.78
C ARG A 337 -4.24 2.92 24.37
N ARG A 338 -3.23 3.25 23.55
CA ARG A 338 -3.19 3.01 22.10
C ARG A 338 -3.36 1.54 21.75
N ASP A 339 -2.73 0.63 22.50
CA ASP A 339 -2.87 -0.82 22.40
C ASP A 339 -4.33 -1.28 22.54
N ARG A 340 -5.06 -0.67 23.47
CA ARG A 340 -6.48 -0.98 23.70
C ARG A 340 -7.37 -0.45 22.58
N LEU A 341 -7.02 0.70 21.98
CA LEU A 341 -7.76 1.25 20.85
C LEU A 341 -7.62 0.33 19.64
N VAL A 342 -6.40 -0.07 19.28
CA VAL A 342 -6.17 -1.04 18.19
C VAL A 342 -6.98 -2.32 18.42
N LYS A 343 -6.94 -2.88 19.63
CA LYS A 343 -7.68 -4.12 19.95
C LYS A 343 -9.19 -3.96 19.95
N ARG A 344 -9.73 -2.84 20.48
CA ARG A 344 -11.18 -2.68 20.69
C ARG A 344 -11.90 -2.06 19.50
N ILE A 345 -11.33 -1.01 18.92
CA ILE A 345 -11.92 -0.27 17.79
C ILE A 345 -11.58 -0.98 16.50
N LEU A 346 -10.30 -1.20 16.23
CA LEU A 346 -9.84 -1.80 14.98
C LEU A 346 -9.88 -3.33 14.97
N LYS A 347 -10.29 -3.99 16.08
CA LYS A 347 -10.33 -5.46 16.19
C LYS A 347 -8.99 -6.15 15.90
N GLY A 348 -7.87 -5.45 16.16
CA GLY A 348 -6.52 -5.90 15.84
C GLY A 348 -6.05 -5.57 14.43
N GLN A 349 -6.88 -4.90 13.62
CA GLN A 349 -6.56 -4.54 12.24
C GLN A 349 -5.92 -3.14 12.17
N GLY A 350 -4.74 -3.01 12.71
CA GLY A 350 -3.99 -1.75 12.71
C GLY A 350 -2.79 -1.79 13.63
N SER A 351 -2.02 -0.71 13.62
CA SER A 351 -0.82 -0.52 14.44
C SER A 351 -0.95 0.72 15.35
N ILE A 352 -0.07 0.78 16.36
CA ILE A 352 -0.06 1.89 17.33
C ILE A 352 0.43 3.16 16.65
N GLY A 353 -0.36 4.23 16.73
CA GLY A 353 0.03 5.57 16.28
C GLY A 353 1.02 6.24 17.24
N ARG A 354 1.82 7.14 16.70
CA ARG A 354 2.89 7.84 17.42
C ARG A 354 2.76 9.35 17.31
N ASP A 355 1.55 9.86 17.07
CA ASP A 355 1.21 11.29 16.88
C ASP A 355 1.98 11.95 15.72
N HIS A 356 2.33 11.17 14.70
CA HIS A 356 2.84 11.61 13.41
C HIS A 356 2.29 10.69 12.29
N PRO A 357 2.22 11.15 11.03
CA PRO A 357 1.50 10.43 9.96
C PRO A 357 2.26 9.23 9.39
N ILE A 358 3.56 9.08 9.68
CA ILE A 358 4.41 8.07 9.06
C ILE A 358 4.38 6.79 9.90
N GLY A 359 3.38 5.93 9.61
CA GLY A 359 3.23 4.62 10.25
C GLY A 359 4.26 3.61 9.76
N SER A 360 4.27 2.42 10.40
CA SER A 360 5.20 1.32 10.12
C SER A 360 5.15 0.78 8.69
N ALA A 361 4.10 1.08 7.94
CA ALA A 361 3.98 0.74 6.53
C ALA A 361 4.84 1.59 5.58
N TYR A 362 5.35 2.72 6.04
CA TYR A 362 6.26 3.55 5.26
C TYR A 362 7.71 3.07 5.40
N ALA A 363 8.46 3.10 4.30
CA ALA A 363 9.89 2.77 4.30
C ALA A 363 10.70 3.67 5.24
N ASP A 364 10.33 4.95 5.33
CA ASP A 364 11.00 5.96 6.16
C ASP A 364 10.42 6.06 7.59
N HIS A 365 9.70 5.03 8.05
CA HIS A 365 9.19 5.00 9.43
C HIS A 365 10.34 4.94 10.44
N CYS A 366 10.36 5.87 11.38
CA CYS A 366 11.35 5.91 12.45
C CYS A 366 10.86 5.18 13.71
N SER A 367 11.39 3.99 13.95
CA SER A 367 11.07 3.22 15.16
C SER A 367 11.56 3.88 16.46
N ALA A 368 12.59 4.74 16.39
CA ALA A 368 13.14 5.48 17.54
C ALA A 368 12.19 6.60 18.05
N VAL A 369 11.23 7.03 17.25
CA VAL A 369 10.17 7.96 17.70
C VAL A 369 9.10 7.13 18.41
N GLU A 370 9.29 6.87 19.70
CA GLU A 370 8.37 6.07 20.51
C GLU A 370 7.01 6.76 20.71
N PRO A 371 5.90 5.97 20.81
CA PRO A 371 4.59 6.53 21.13
C PRO A 371 4.60 7.12 22.54
N LEU A 372 3.93 8.26 22.73
CA LEU A 372 3.75 8.81 24.08
C LEU A 372 2.88 7.84 24.91
N PRO A 373 3.36 7.42 26.09
CA PRO A 373 2.64 6.46 26.92
C PRO A 373 1.37 7.09 27.53
N TYR A 374 0.37 6.25 27.79
CA TYR A 374 -0.74 6.67 28.63
C TYR A 374 -0.22 7.00 30.02
N ASP A 375 -0.42 8.26 30.44
CA ASP A 375 0.00 8.77 31.74
C ASP A 375 -1.00 9.83 32.22
N LEU A 376 -1.91 9.43 33.10
CA LEU A 376 -2.97 10.31 33.60
C LEU A 376 -2.43 11.48 34.43
N ASP A 377 -1.32 11.29 35.15
CA ASP A 377 -0.78 12.36 36.01
C ASP A 377 -0.01 13.38 35.18
N LYS A 378 0.72 12.96 34.16
CA LYS A 378 1.26 13.89 33.15
C LYS A 378 0.15 14.64 32.42
N ALA A 379 -0.91 13.94 31.99
CA ALA A 379 -2.06 14.58 31.35
C ALA A 379 -2.69 15.65 32.25
N LYS A 380 -2.93 15.35 33.53
CA LYS A 380 -3.42 16.34 34.52
C LYS A 380 -2.48 17.54 34.65
N HIS A 381 -1.17 17.28 34.72
CA HIS A 381 -0.16 18.35 34.84
C HIS A 381 -0.25 19.31 33.65
N PHE A 382 -0.21 18.77 32.43
CA PHE A 382 -0.25 19.56 31.20
C PHE A 382 -1.60 20.28 31.00
N ILE A 383 -2.72 19.58 31.24
CA ILE A 383 -4.06 20.19 31.17
C ILE A 383 -4.21 21.34 32.18
N LYS A 384 -3.78 21.14 33.43
CA LYS A 384 -3.77 22.21 34.43
C LYS A 384 -2.89 23.38 33.99
N LYS A 385 -1.72 23.12 33.43
CA LYS A 385 -0.77 24.14 32.94
C LYS A 385 -1.35 24.93 31.77
N SER A 386 -2.14 24.29 30.92
CA SER A 386 -2.81 24.93 29.78
C SER A 386 -3.82 26.00 30.20
N GLY A 387 -4.37 25.90 31.40
CA GLY A 387 -5.45 26.77 31.90
C GLY A 387 -6.81 26.52 31.20
N ILE A 388 -6.91 25.53 30.32
CA ILE A 388 -8.14 25.20 29.59
C ILE A 388 -8.88 24.07 30.33
N SER A 389 -10.14 24.34 30.72
CA SER A 389 -11.00 23.40 31.44
C SER A 389 -12.07 22.77 30.57
N GLU A 390 -12.38 23.34 29.40
CA GLU A 390 -13.37 22.82 28.48
C GLU A 390 -13.15 23.29 27.03
N PHE A 391 -13.55 22.48 26.06
CA PHE A 391 -13.68 22.87 24.65
C PHE A 391 -14.64 21.95 23.89
N GLU A 392 -15.12 22.39 22.71
CA GLU A 392 -15.96 21.61 21.81
C GLU A 392 -15.10 20.88 20.77
N LEU A 393 -15.34 19.57 20.56
CA LEU A 393 -14.72 18.76 19.52
C LEU A 393 -15.80 18.32 18.51
N LEU A 394 -15.70 18.79 17.27
CA LEU A 394 -16.62 18.41 16.19
C LEU A 394 -16.20 17.06 15.58
N VAL A 395 -17.13 16.11 15.56
CA VAL A 395 -16.86 14.73 15.14
C VAL A 395 -17.84 14.28 14.05
N ALA A 396 -17.32 13.87 12.91
CA ALA A 396 -18.03 13.17 11.87
C ALA A 396 -17.42 11.77 11.67
N GLU A 397 -18.20 10.81 11.15
CA GLU A 397 -17.68 9.47 10.85
C GLU A 397 -17.03 9.48 9.44
N VAL A 398 -15.99 10.32 9.27
CA VAL A 398 -15.22 10.45 8.03
C VAL A 398 -14.10 9.40 7.92
N GLY A 399 -13.89 8.62 8.97
CA GLY A 399 -13.00 7.46 9.01
C GLY A 399 -13.50 6.44 10.04
N PRO A 400 -13.21 5.15 9.87
CA PRO A 400 -13.72 4.08 10.74
C PRO A 400 -13.33 4.28 12.21
N GLY A 401 -14.32 4.26 13.12
CA GLY A 401 -14.09 4.27 14.57
C GLY A 401 -13.72 5.65 15.17
N LEU A 402 -13.83 6.73 14.42
CA LEU A 402 -13.54 8.09 14.91
C LEU A 402 -14.44 8.50 16.07
N SER A 403 -15.76 8.30 15.95
CA SER A 403 -16.69 8.63 17.03
C SER A 403 -16.37 7.88 18.33
N ASP A 404 -16.09 6.59 18.24
CA ASP A 404 -15.75 5.77 19.42
C ASP A 404 -14.43 6.24 20.06
N THR A 405 -13.43 6.59 19.23
CA THR A 405 -12.15 7.13 19.70
C THR A 405 -12.32 8.44 20.45
N CYS A 406 -13.13 9.36 19.94
CA CYS A 406 -13.42 10.65 20.59
C CYS A 406 -14.19 10.49 21.90
N LEU A 407 -15.14 9.55 21.99
CA LEU A 407 -15.85 9.25 23.24
C LEU A 407 -14.92 8.66 24.30
N ILE A 408 -13.95 7.83 23.90
CA ILE A 408 -12.92 7.32 24.82
C ILE A 408 -12.06 8.48 25.31
N LEU A 409 -11.59 9.37 24.42
CA LEU A 409 -10.84 10.56 24.81
C LEU A 409 -11.65 11.42 25.79
N GLN A 410 -12.92 11.70 25.52
CA GLN A 410 -13.80 12.46 26.40
C GLN A 410 -13.84 11.85 27.82
N GLY A 411 -13.96 10.53 27.91
CA GLY A 411 -13.99 9.81 29.19
C GLY A 411 -12.68 9.92 29.96
N GLU A 412 -11.52 9.82 29.29
CA GLU A 412 -10.21 9.96 29.91
C GLU A 412 -9.90 11.41 30.28
N ALA A 413 -10.30 12.39 29.43
CA ALA A 413 -10.13 13.82 29.69
C ALA A 413 -10.85 14.29 30.95
N ARG A 414 -12.06 13.78 31.23
CA ARG A 414 -12.78 14.06 32.48
C ARG A 414 -11.99 13.63 33.72
N LYS A 415 -11.28 12.50 33.68
CA LYS A 415 -10.43 12.04 34.78
C LYS A 415 -9.21 12.95 34.99
N ALA A 416 -8.81 13.67 33.94
CA ALA A 416 -7.73 14.67 33.97
C ALA A 416 -8.21 16.08 34.29
N GLY A 417 -9.51 16.30 34.52
CA GLY A 417 -10.08 17.60 34.86
C GLY A 417 -10.46 18.47 33.64
N LEU A 418 -10.59 17.87 32.46
CA LEU A 418 -10.94 18.56 31.22
C LEU A 418 -12.30 18.07 30.70
N ASN A 419 -13.19 18.98 30.39
CA ASN A 419 -14.48 18.69 29.77
C ASN A 419 -14.42 18.89 28.25
N ILE A 420 -14.45 17.79 27.48
CA ILE A 420 -14.56 17.83 26.01
C ILE A 420 -16.03 17.63 25.62
N ALA A 421 -16.64 18.65 25.02
CA ALA A 421 -17.98 18.56 24.46
C ALA A 421 -17.89 17.92 23.04
N VAL A 422 -18.01 16.59 22.97
CA VAL A 422 -18.05 15.87 21.70
C VAL A 422 -19.38 16.12 21.00
N LYS A 423 -19.36 16.83 19.88
CA LYS A 423 -20.53 17.19 19.08
C LYS A 423 -20.50 16.47 17.73
N ARG A 424 -21.42 15.56 17.52
CA ARG A 424 -21.57 14.87 16.24
C ARG A 424 -22.17 15.79 15.19
N VAL A 425 -21.56 15.79 14.02
CA VAL A 425 -21.99 16.55 12.84
C VAL A 425 -22.16 15.60 11.65
N PRO A 426 -22.99 15.95 10.65
CA PRO A 426 -23.15 15.14 9.44
C PRO A 426 -21.84 15.00 8.66
N ASN A 427 -21.68 13.87 7.96
CA ASN A 427 -20.56 13.67 7.03
C ASN A 427 -20.71 14.54 5.77
N ASP A 428 -21.97 14.77 5.37
CA ASP A 428 -22.27 15.62 4.21
C ASP A 428 -21.78 17.06 4.45
N GLY A 429 -21.03 17.57 3.49
CA GLY A 429 -20.42 18.90 3.58
C GLY A 429 -19.27 19.05 4.58
N TYR A 430 -18.87 17.99 5.31
CA TYR A 430 -17.86 18.05 6.37
C TYR A 430 -16.54 18.69 5.91
N TRP A 431 -16.00 18.23 4.81
CA TRP A 431 -14.73 18.72 4.26
C TRP A 431 -14.78 20.18 3.83
N GLY A 432 -15.94 20.66 3.42
CA GLY A 432 -16.13 22.07 3.02
C GLY A 432 -16.49 23.02 4.18
N ALA A 433 -17.13 22.54 5.23
CA ALA A 433 -17.69 23.38 6.29
C ALA A 433 -16.93 23.31 7.63
N ILE A 434 -16.32 22.18 7.95
CA ILE A 434 -15.73 21.89 9.27
C ILE A 434 -14.20 21.75 9.20
N TRP A 435 -13.73 20.83 8.32
CA TRP A 435 -12.32 20.54 8.15
C TRP A 435 -11.51 21.81 7.84
N MET A 436 -10.40 22.01 8.52
CA MET A 436 -9.53 23.20 8.44
C MET A 436 -10.23 24.53 8.79
N LYS A 437 -11.43 24.51 9.40
CA LYS A 437 -12.16 25.73 9.79
C LYS A 437 -12.50 25.75 11.26
N SER A 438 -12.88 24.62 11.82
CA SER A 438 -13.23 24.49 13.23
C SER A 438 -12.01 24.28 14.10
N PRO A 439 -11.89 24.95 15.26
CA PRO A 439 -10.69 24.93 16.11
C PRO A 439 -10.26 23.54 16.57
N ALA A 440 -11.24 22.64 16.82
CA ALA A 440 -11.01 21.26 17.17
C ALA A 440 -11.98 20.36 16.38
N HIS A 441 -11.42 19.45 15.61
CA HIS A 441 -12.19 18.57 14.72
C HIS A 441 -11.44 17.24 14.52
N VAL A 442 -12.02 16.33 13.76
CA VAL A 442 -11.39 15.05 13.39
C VAL A 442 -10.99 15.03 11.93
N SER A 443 -10.08 14.14 11.57
CA SER A 443 -9.70 13.92 10.18
C SER A 443 -9.40 12.46 9.90
N SER A 444 -9.31 12.09 8.62
CA SER A 444 -8.92 10.76 8.16
C SER A 444 -8.08 10.89 6.89
N TRP A 445 -6.95 10.22 6.88
CA TRP A 445 -5.96 10.29 5.82
C TRP A 445 -5.69 8.93 5.19
N ASN A 446 -5.67 8.88 3.88
CA ASN A 446 -5.14 7.74 3.14
C ASN A 446 -3.61 7.81 3.10
N ALA A 447 -2.96 6.65 2.95
CA ALA A 447 -1.53 6.55 2.69
C ALA A 447 -1.09 7.41 1.49
N ARG A 448 0.15 7.87 1.52
CA ARG A 448 0.82 8.53 0.40
C ARG A 448 2.01 7.69 -0.06
N PRO A 449 2.46 7.85 -1.29
CA PRO A 449 3.57 7.02 -1.83
C PRO A 449 4.86 7.12 -1.02
N THR A 450 5.19 8.31 -0.52
CA THR A 450 6.40 8.55 0.28
C THR A 450 6.09 9.37 1.53
N ALA A 451 7.00 9.30 2.51
CA ALA A 451 6.95 10.15 3.69
C ALA A 451 7.03 11.63 3.31
N ASN A 452 7.87 12.00 2.34
CA ASN A 452 7.98 13.38 1.88
C ASN A 452 6.67 13.94 1.37
N ILE A 453 5.94 13.18 0.54
CA ILE A 453 4.64 13.62 0.01
C ILE A 453 3.64 13.82 1.13
N MET A 454 3.55 12.88 2.09
CA MET A 454 2.63 13.01 3.22
C MET A 454 2.97 14.24 4.06
N LEU A 455 4.24 14.41 4.42
CA LEU A 455 4.71 15.51 5.26
C LEU A 455 4.59 16.86 4.54
N THR A 456 4.87 16.91 3.23
CA THR A 456 4.69 18.13 2.42
C THR A 456 3.22 18.55 2.36
N LEU A 457 2.30 17.61 2.14
CA LEU A 457 0.88 17.95 1.97
C LEU A 457 0.20 18.37 3.26
N ALA A 458 0.58 17.79 4.40
CA ALA A 458 -0.16 17.90 5.64
C ALA A 458 0.53 18.75 6.71
N TYR A 459 1.87 18.95 6.65
CA TYR A 459 2.63 19.56 7.74
C TYR A 459 3.60 20.68 7.33
N ALA A 460 3.93 20.87 6.05
CA ALA A 460 4.70 22.04 5.64
C ALA A 460 3.96 23.34 6.02
N SER A 461 4.68 24.36 6.44
CA SER A 461 4.09 25.61 6.97
C SER A 461 3.13 26.30 6.01
N ASP A 462 3.32 26.11 4.70
CA ASP A 462 2.50 26.65 3.60
C ASP A 462 1.64 25.59 2.91
N ALA A 463 1.58 24.37 3.45
CA ALA A 463 0.84 23.27 2.84
C ALA A 463 -0.66 23.56 2.74
N PRO A 464 -1.30 23.25 1.61
CA PRO A 464 -2.72 23.53 1.41
C PRO A 464 -3.63 22.73 2.35
N TRP A 465 -3.13 21.62 2.90
CA TRP A 465 -3.84 20.74 3.82
C TRP A 465 -3.19 20.64 5.20
N ASN A 466 -2.43 21.69 5.59
CA ASN A 466 -1.94 21.80 6.97
C ASN A 466 -3.10 22.10 7.92
N GLU A 467 -3.86 21.07 8.25
CA GLU A 467 -5.08 21.18 9.04
C GLU A 467 -4.84 21.63 10.49
N THR A 468 -3.63 21.45 11.01
CA THR A 468 -3.24 21.93 12.32
C THR A 468 -2.80 23.38 12.33
N GLN A 469 -2.53 24.01 11.18
CA GLN A 469 -1.91 25.32 11.03
C GLN A 469 -0.56 25.45 11.76
N TRP A 470 0.10 24.29 11.98
CA TRP A 470 1.43 24.24 12.59
C TRP A 470 2.48 24.84 11.67
N LYS A 471 3.46 25.53 12.25
CA LYS A 471 4.58 26.13 11.52
C LYS A 471 5.88 25.82 12.22
N ASN A 472 6.88 25.35 11.48
CA ASN A 472 8.19 25.03 12.02
C ASN A 472 9.27 25.15 10.93
N GLU A 473 10.10 26.18 11.01
CA GLU A 473 11.15 26.46 10.02
C GLU A 473 12.19 25.33 9.90
N SER A 474 12.53 24.67 11.02
CA SER A 474 13.47 23.52 11.00
C SER A 474 12.88 22.34 10.27
N PHE A 475 11.57 22.09 10.45
CA PHE A 475 10.84 21.04 9.72
C PHE A 475 10.79 21.36 8.22
N ASP A 476 10.44 22.58 7.84
CA ASP A 476 10.34 22.99 6.43
C ASP A 476 11.69 22.85 5.72
N LYS A 477 12.78 23.24 6.41
CA LYS A 477 14.14 23.05 5.87
C LYS A 477 14.48 21.57 5.68
N LEU A 478 14.25 20.73 6.69
CA LEU A 478 14.50 19.29 6.59
C LEU A 478 13.69 18.65 5.47
N LEU A 479 12.46 19.10 5.24
CA LEU A 479 11.58 18.58 4.20
C LEU A 479 12.13 18.83 2.79
N VAL A 480 12.72 20.00 2.56
CA VAL A 480 13.38 20.35 1.30
C VAL A 480 14.70 19.59 1.14
N ASP A 481 15.51 19.54 2.18
CA ASP A 481 16.83 18.87 2.17
C ASP A 481 16.67 17.37 1.92
N ALA A 482 15.73 16.70 2.63
CA ALA A 482 15.48 15.27 2.49
C ALA A 482 14.99 14.88 1.08
N ARG A 483 14.23 15.75 0.42
CA ARG A 483 13.72 15.49 -0.94
C ARG A 483 14.87 15.33 -1.94
N GLY A 484 15.96 16.08 -1.78
CA GLY A 484 17.13 16.03 -2.66
C GLY A 484 18.22 15.05 -2.22
N GLU A 485 18.13 14.47 -1.01
CA GLU A 485 19.17 13.60 -0.48
C GLU A 485 19.13 12.19 -1.11
N LEU A 486 20.18 11.82 -1.80
CA LEU A 486 20.33 10.51 -2.46
C LEU A 486 20.81 9.41 -1.50
N ASP A 487 21.54 9.77 -0.46
CA ASP A 487 21.97 8.84 0.59
C ASP A 487 20.75 8.44 1.44
N ALA A 488 20.37 7.17 1.36
CA ALA A 488 19.16 6.65 2.01
C ALA A 488 19.24 6.74 3.54
N ASP A 489 20.41 6.53 4.13
CA ASP A 489 20.59 6.55 5.59
C ASP A 489 20.45 7.99 6.12
N LYS A 490 21.09 8.96 5.48
CA LYS A 490 20.95 10.37 5.82
C LYS A 490 19.52 10.86 5.64
N ARG A 491 18.87 10.44 4.56
CA ARG A 491 17.47 10.78 4.30
C ARG A 491 16.57 10.20 5.39
N ALA A 492 16.80 8.95 5.81
CA ALA A 492 16.06 8.33 6.92
C ALA A 492 16.25 9.07 8.25
N GLU A 493 17.46 9.56 8.55
CA GLU A 493 17.72 10.40 9.73
C GLU A 493 16.92 11.71 9.70
N MET A 494 16.86 12.38 8.54
CA MET A 494 16.07 13.61 8.36
C MET A 494 14.57 13.34 8.56
N TYR A 495 14.03 12.24 8.00
CA TYR A 495 12.64 11.84 8.22
C TYR A 495 12.37 11.46 9.67
N CYS A 496 13.32 10.85 10.35
CA CYS A 496 13.18 10.54 11.78
C CYS A 496 13.03 11.82 12.62
N GLU A 497 13.85 12.83 12.38
CA GLU A 497 13.76 14.12 13.05
C GLU A 497 12.43 14.83 12.75
N MET A 498 11.98 14.81 11.48
CA MET A 498 10.69 15.39 11.11
C MET A 498 9.51 14.71 11.82
N GLN A 499 9.53 13.38 11.95
CA GLN A 499 8.51 12.63 12.70
C GLN A 499 8.50 13.02 14.18
N ARG A 500 9.68 13.23 14.78
CA ARG A 500 9.81 13.72 16.16
C ARG A 500 9.24 15.13 16.31
N LEU A 501 9.57 16.05 15.40
CA LEU A 501 9.07 17.43 15.42
C LEU A 501 7.54 17.49 15.33
N VAL A 502 6.94 16.66 14.46
CA VAL A 502 5.46 16.57 14.34
C VAL A 502 4.85 16.01 15.62
N ARG A 503 5.38 14.87 16.15
CA ARG A 503 4.89 14.28 17.40
C ARG A 503 4.89 15.28 18.54
N ASP A 504 5.96 16.05 18.68
CA ASP A 504 6.17 16.93 19.83
C ASP A 504 5.49 18.30 19.66
N GLY A 505 5.38 18.81 18.42
CA GLY A 505 4.96 20.19 18.14
C GLY A 505 3.62 20.37 17.45
N ALA A 506 3.20 19.45 16.60
CA ALA A 506 1.96 19.63 15.83
C ALA A 506 0.69 19.36 16.65
N GLY A 507 -0.38 20.05 16.28
CA GLY A 507 -1.71 19.93 16.88
C GLY A 507 -2.48 18.67 16.50
N THR A 508 -1.81 17.66 15.96
CA THR A 508 -2.39 16.36 15.57
C THR A 508 -2.23 15.33 16.67
N ILE A 509 -3.23 14.49 16.85
CA ILE A 509 -3.20 13.34 17.77
C ILE A 509 -3.59 12.12 16.96
N ILE A 510 -2.60 11.25 16.66
CA ILE A 510 -2.77 10.04 15.86
C ILE A 510 -2.61 8.82 16.78
N PRO A 511 -3.71 8.26 17.29
CA PRO A 511 -3.64 7.17 18.25
C PRO A 511 -3.33 5.81 17.63
N TYR A 512 -3.61 5.63 16.34
CA TYR A 512 -3.40 4.39 15.59
C TYR A 512 -3.32 4.64 14.09
N HIS A 513 -2.70 3.69 13.37
CA HIS A 513 -2.81 3.52 11.93
C HIS A 513 -3.72 2.32 11.63
N MET A 514 -4.42 2.33 10.50
CA MET A 514 -5.40 1.32 10.12
C MET A 514 -4.85 0.45 8.99
N ASN A 515 -5.15 -0.86 9.04
CA ASN A 515 -4.87 -1.77 7.94
C ASN A 515 -5.90 -1.61 6.82
N TYR A 516 -5.51 -1.94 5.59
CA TYR A 516 -6.47 -2.33 4.56
C TYR A 516 -6.95 -3.75 4.85
N ILE A 517 -8.26 -3.95 4.86
CA ILE A 517 -8.90 -5.22 5.22
C ILE A 517 -9.75 -5.67 4.05
N ASP A 518 -9.38 -6.80 3.45
CA ASP A 518 -10.04 -7.38 2.29
C ASP A 518 -10.44 -8.82 2.60
N GLY A 519 -11.35 -9.38 1.82
CA GLY A 519 -11.81 -10.77 1.97
C GLY A 519 -11.48 -11.58 0.72
N ILE A 520 -10.96 -12.79 0.91
CA ILE A 520 -10.54 -13.66 -0.18
C ILE A 520 -11.00 -15.10 0.04
N LYS A 521 -11.19 -15.86 -1.04
CA LYS A 521 -11.28 -17.32 -0.96
C LYS A 521 -9.92 -17.93 -0.64
N ASP A 522 -9.91 -19.01 0.14
CA ASP A 522 -8.69 -19.71 0.54
C ASP A 522 -7.95 -20.38 -0.62
N THR A 523 -8.54 -20.42 -1.81
CA THR A 523 -7.91 -20.88 -3.04
C THR A 523 -7.12 -19.79 -3.76
N ILE A 524 -7.21 -18.54 -3.35
CA ILE A 524 -6.48 -17.42 -3.96
C ILE A 524 -5.02 -17.41 -3.50
N ARG A 525 -4.10 -17.28 -4.45
CA ARG A 525 -2.66 -17.17 -4.21
C ARG A 525 -2.06 -16.04 -5.04
N GLY A 526 -0.84 -15.62 -4.69
CA GLY A 526 -0.05 -14.66 -5.47
C GLY A 526 -0.46 -13.21 -5.30
N LEU A 527 -1.23 -12.87 -4.26
CA LEU A 527 -1.51 -11.47 -3.91
C LEU A 527 -0.27 -10.80 -3.33
N THR A 528 0.00 -9.57 -3.77
CA THR A 528 1.05 -8.69 -3.22
C THR A 528 0.57 -8.03 -1.92
N ARG A 529 1.49 -7.41 -1.17
CA ARG A 529 1.17 -6.71 0.08
C ARG A 529 1.66 -5.26 0.09
N VAL A 530 1.61 -4.61 -1.05
CA VAL A 530 2.01 -3.20 -1.19
C VAL A 530 1.06 -2.32 -0.36
N PRO A 531 1.54 -1.57 0.63
CA PRO A 531 0.69 -0.89 1.61
C PRO A 531 0.09 0.45 1.12
N LEU A 532 0.09 0.68 -0.19
CA LEU A 532 -0.36 1.92 -0.80
C LEU A 532 -1.89 1.98 -0.97
N ALA A 533 -2.54 0.83 -1.09
CA ALA A 533 -3.98 0.73 -1.32
C ALA A 533 -4.54 -0.64 -0.87
N PRO A 534 -5.87 -0.77 -0.75
CA PRO A 534 -6.53 -2.06 -0.54
C PRO A 534 -6.11 -3.13 -1.54
N LEU A 535 -6.39 -4.38 -1.24
CA LEU A 535 -6.03 -5.53 -2.05
C LEU A 535 -4.55 -5.55 -2.45
N GLY A 536 -3.67 -5.28 -1.45
CA GLY A 536 -2.23 -5.32 -1.64
C GLY A 536 -1.70 -4.36 -2.70
N GLY A 537 -2.27 -3.15 -2.75
CA GLY A 537 -1.83 -2.09 -3.66
C GLY A 537 -2.20 -2.31 -5.11
N TRP A 538 -3.10 -3.27 -5.42
CA TRP A 538 -3.55 -3.62 -6.78
C TRP A 538 -2.46 -4.22 -7.69
N GLU A 539 -1.29 -4.54 -7.15
CA GLU A 539 -0.10 -4.94 -7.92
C GLU A 539 -0.10 -6.42 -8.36
N TRP A 540 -1.16 -7.16 -8.07
CA TRP A 540 -1.22 -8.63 -8.19
C TRP A 540 -1.89 -9.17 -9.46
N ALA A 541 -2.38 -8.34 -10.37
CA ALA A 541 -3.11 -8.81 -11.55
C ALA A 541 -2.32 -9.86 -12.37
N GLU A 542 -1.00 -9.70 -12.48
CA GLU A 542 -0.12 -10.63 -13.20
C GLU A 542 0.31 -11.85 -12.38
N THR A 543 0.23 -11.78 -11.04
CA THR A 543 0.78 -12.80 -10.12
C THR A 543 -0.28 -13.68 -9.48
N VAL A 544 -1.55 -13.25 -9.48
CA VAL A 544 -2.66 -14.01 -8.88
C VAL A 544 -2.91 -15.31 -9.61
N TRP A 545 -3.19 -16.37 -8.87
CA TRP A 545 -3.57 -17.68 -9.41
C TRP A 545 -4.53 -18.42 -8.49
N LEU A 546 -5.21 -19.44 -9.03
CA LEU A 546 -6.22 -20.24 -8.34
C LEU A 546 -5.62 -21.61 -7.97
N ASP A 547 -5.60 -21.92 -6.69
CA ASP A 547 -5.20 -23.21 -6.15
C ASP A 547 -6.43 -24.14 -6.06
N THR A 548 -6.93 -24.55 -7.24
CA THR A 548 -8.09 -25.42 -7.40
C THR A 548 -7.67 -26.83 -7.79
#